data_b96d455d60b6638373d92327f01dc7fb
#
_entry.id   b96d455d60b6638373d92327f01dc7fb
#
_cell.length_a   1.000
_cell.length_b   1.000
_cell.length_c   1.000
_cell.angle_alpha   90.00
_cell.angle_beta   90.00
_cell.angle_gamma   90.00
#
_symmetry.space_group_name_H-M   'P 1'
#
loop_
_entity.id
_entity.type
_entity.pdbx_description
1 polymer ?
#
loop_
_entity_poly.entity_id
_entity_poly.type
_entity_poly.pdbx_seq_one_letter_code
_entity_poly.pdbx_strand_id
1 'polypeptide(L)'
;MLQPARRKYRKEQKGRNKGVATVGNKVSFGEFGLKAIGRGRLTARQIEAARRAMTRHIKRGGRIWIRIFPDKPISKKPAEVRMGNGKGSPEYFVMEIVPGKVLYEMDGVEESLAREAFALAAAKLPLRTAFVQRMIG
;
A
#
# COMPACT_ATOMS: atom_id res chain seq x y z
N MET A 1 1.57 -6.22 -12.54
CA MET A 1 1.57 -5.74 -11.15
C MET A 1 2.60 -4.65 -10.96
N LEU A 2 2.40 -3.85 -9.94
CA LEU A 2 3.31 -2.75 -9.64
C LEU A 2 4.69 -3.26 -9.23
N GLN A 3 5.70 -2.76 -9.91
CA GLN A 3 7.09 -3.03 -9.54
C GLN A 3 7.97 -1.95 -10.15
N PRO A 4 9.15 -1.67 -9.57
CA PRO A 4 10.04 -0.68 -10.12
C PRO A 4 10.53 -1.10 -11.51
N ALA A 5 10.57 -0.15 -12.44
CA ALA A 5 11.10 -0.41 -13.77
C ALA A 5 12.61 -0.64 -13.72
N ARG A 6 13.29 -0.01 -12.76
CA ARG A 6 14.73 -0.10 -12.63
C ARG A 6 15.13 0.05 -11.18
N ARG A 7 16.12 -0.72 -10.75
CA ARG A 7 16.62 -0.65 -9.39
C ARG A 7 18.13 -0.58 -9.39
N LYS A 8 18.66 0.16 -8.44
CA LYS A 8 20.11 0.24 -8.23
C LYS A 8 20.67 -1.11 -7.81
N TYR A 9 19.97 -1.80 -6.93
CA TYR A 9 20.34 -3.13 -6.48
C TYR A 9 19.18 -4.08 -6.74
N ARG A 10 19.51 -5.27 -7.23
CA ARG A 10 18.51 -6.29 -7.50
C ARG A 10 17.89 -6.85 -6.22
N LYS A 11 18.70 -6.92 -5.17
CA LYS A 11 18.27 -7.47 -3.88
C LYS A 11 18.58 -6.48 -2.78
N GLU A 12 17.78 -6.51 -1.72
CA GLU A 12 18.00 -5.69 -0.54
C GLU A 12 17.88 -6.53 0.71
N GLN A 13 18.58 -6.11 1.76
CA GLN A 13 18.43 -6.72 3.07
C GLN A 13 17.07 -6.35 3.65
N LYS A 14 16.45 -7.31 4.32
CA LYS A 14 15.24 -7.03 5.09
C LYS A 14 15.65 -6.25 6.33
N GLY A 15 15.07 -5.09 6.53
CA GLY A 15 15.31 -4.30 7.72
C GLY A 15 14.15 -4.38 8.68
N ARG A 16 14.27 -3.70 9.79
CA ARG A 16 13.16 -3.49 10.71
C ARG A 16 12.32 -2.32 10.24
N ASN A 17 11.02 -2.53 10.20
CA ASN A 17 10.07 -1.48 9.88
C ASN A 17 9.70 -0.78 11.19
N LYS A 18 10.18 0.44 11.39
CA LYS A 18 9.91 1.21 12.61
C LYS A 18 9.79 2.69 12.31
N GLY A 19 9.24 3.41 13.28
CA GLY A 19 8.97 4.84 13.12
C GLY A 19 7.53 5.13 12.78
N VAL A 20 7.23 6.40 12.52
CA VAL A 20 5.92 6.85 12.04
C VAL A 20 6.13 7.72 10.82
N ALA A 21 5.09 7.82 10.00
CA ALA A 21 5.20 8.58 8.77
C ALA A 21 5.31 10.08 9.04
N THR A 22 6.29 10.71 8.43
CA THR A 22 6.44 12.17 8.45
C THR A 22 6.15 12.79 7.10
N VAL A 23 6.23 11.96 6.03
CA VAL A 23 5.93 12.37 4.67
C VAL A 23 4.80 11.47 4.16
N GLY A 24 3.86 12.07 3.43
CA GLY A 24 2.72 11.32 2.91
C GLY A 24 1.71 10.94 3.98
N ASN A 25 1.61 11.76 5.04
CA ASN A 25 0.70 11.52 6.16
C ASN A 25 -0.58 12.36 6.10
N LYS A 26 -0.77 13.11 5.03
CA LYS A 26 -1.95 13.97 4.86
C LYS A 26 -2.60 13.70 3.51
N VAL A 27 -3.92 13.85 3.46
CA VAL A 27 -4.68 13.79 2.21
C VAL A 27 -4.34 15.04 1.42
N SER A 28 -3.80 14.87 0.22
CA SER A 28 -3.29 15.97 -0.58
C SER A 28 -4.00 16.13 -1.94
N PHE A 29 -4.44 15.04 -2.53
CA PHE A 29 -5.02 15.05 -3.88
C PHE A 29 -6.53 14.95 -3.88
N GLY A 30 -7.10 14.13 -2.98
CA GLY A 30 -8.52 13.90 -2.92
C GLY A 30 -9.17 14.56 -1.71
N GLU A 31 -10.43 14.21 -1.48
CA GLU A 31 -11.18 14.65 -0.31
C GLU A 31 -11.07 13.67 0.84
N PHE A 32 -10.96 12.38 0.52
CA PHE A 32 -10.98 11.29 1.49
C PHE A 32 -9.73 10.44 1.29
N GLY A 33 -9.31 9.80 2.36
CA GLY A 33 -8.15 8.93 2.31
C GLY A 33 -8.27 7.72 3.22
N LEU A 34 -7.47 6.72 2.92
CA LEU A 34 -7.30 5.54 3.75
C LEU A 34 -5.89 5.61 4.32
N LYS A 35 -5.80 5.77 5.62
CA LYS A 35 -4.55 5.98 6.33
C LYS A 35 -4.18 4.74 7.14
N ALA A 36 -2.93 4.35 7.10
CA ALA A 36 -2.45 3.24 7.91
C ALA A 36 -2.34 3.68 9.38
N ILE A 37 -2.91 2.89 10.28
CA ILE A 37 -2.72 3.08 11.72
C ILE A 37 -1.89 1.94 12.30
N GLY A 38 -1.70 0.88 11.53
CA GLY A 38 -0.81 -0.20 11.88
C GLY A 38 0.43 -0.18 11.03
N ARG A 39 1.31 -1.11 11.30
CA ARG A 39 2.60 -1.25 10.64
C ARG A 39 2.60 -2.55 9.85
N GLY A 40 3.26 -2.57 8.70
CA GLY A 40 3.34 -3.80 7.92
C GLY A 40 3.98 -3.59 6.57
N ARG A 41 3.84 -4.58 5.72
CA ARG A 41 4.34 -4.55 4.36
C ARG A 41 3.21 -4.87 3.41
N LEU A 42 3.10 -4.08 2.34
CA LEU A 42 2.08 -4.29 1.32
C LEU A 42 2.74 -4.79 0.04
N THR A 43 2.26 -5.93 -0.44
CA THR A 43 2.72 -6.45 -1.73
C THR A 43 1.99 -5.77 -2.87
N ALA A 44 2.56 -5.86 -4.07
CA ALA A 44 1.90 -5.34 -5.27
C ALA A 44 0.51 -5.95 -5.45
N ARG A 45 0.35 -7.23 -5.12
CA ARG A 45 -0.95 -7.92 -5.23
C ARG A 45 -1.98 -7.34 -4.26
N GLN A 46 -1.57 -7.07 -3.03
CA GLN A 46 -2.47 -6.49 -2.03
C GLN A 46 -2.89 -5.07 -2.44
N ILE A 47 -1.94 -4.27 -2.91
CA ILE A 47 -2.21 -2.91 -3.37
C ILE A 47 -3.22 -2.94 -4.52
N GLU A 48 -3.01 -3.83 -5.48
CA GLU A 48 -3.90 -3.97 -6.63
C GLU A 48 -5.28 -4.51 -6.25
N ALA A 49 -5.33 -5.48 -5.34
CA ALA A 49 -6.60 -6.04 -4.88
C ALA A 49 -7.45 -4.97 -4.19
N ALA A 50 -6.83 -4.14 -3.35
CA ALA A 50 -7.53 -3.05 -2.68
C ALA A 50 -8.03 -2.02 -3.70
N ARG A 51 -7.20 -1.65 -4.66
CA ARG A 51 -7.59 -0.71 -5.72
C ARG A 51 -8.79 -1.22 -6.50
N ARG A 52 -8.77 -2.50 -6.88
CA ARG A 52 -9.89 -3.10 -7.63
C ARG A 52 -11.18 -3.13 -6.82
N ALA A 53 -11.07 -3.43 -5.54
CA ALA A 53 -12.25 -3.44 -4.66
C ALA A 53 -12.90 -2.07 -4.59
N MET A 54 -12.09 -1.01 -4.43
CA MET A 54 -12.59 0.36 -4.41
C MET A 54 -13.20 0.76 -5.74
N THR A 55 -12.49 0.50 -6.84
CA THR A 55 -12.95 0.87 -8.17
C THR A 55 -14.28 0.20 -8.51
N ARG A 56 -14.41 -1.06 -8.15
CA ARG A 56 -15.64 -1.81 -8.40
C ARG A 56 -16.81 -1.23 -7.64
N HIS A 57 -16.56 -0.79 -6.42
CA HIS A 57 -17.63 -0.26 -5.55
C HIS A 57 -18.11 1.12 -6.01
N ILE A 58 -17.20 2.02 -6.36
CA ILE A 58 -17.58 3.36 -6.80
C ILE A 58 -17.94 3.41 -8.28
N LYS A 59 -17.67 2.33 -9.01
CA LYS A 59 -17.97 2.19 -10.43
C LYS A 59 -17.38 3.33 -11.26
N ARG A 60 -18.22 4.10 -11.96
CA ARG A 60 -17.74 5.15 -12.85
C ARG A 60 -17.54 6.50 -12.17
N GLY A 61 -17.96 6.63 -10.92
CA GLY A 61 -17.82 7.90 -10.21
C GLY A 61 -16.46 8.03 -9.57
N GLY A 62 -16.00 9.27 -9.45
CA GLY A 62 -14.84 9.58 -8.66
C GLY A 62 -13.50 9.22 -9.25
N ARG A 63 -12.47 9.56 -8.48
CA ARG A 63 -11.09 9.25 -8.79
C ARG A 63 -10.43 8.61 -7.59
N ILE A 64 -9.45 7.75 -7.88
CA ILE A 64 -8.65 7.09 -6.85
C ILE A 64 -7.18 7.36 -7.15
N TRP A 65 -6.45 7.78 -6.12
CA TRP A 65 -4.99 7.91 -6.18
C TRP A 65 -4.37 6.85 -5.29
N ILE A 66 -3.35 6.18 -5.81
CA ILE A 66 -2.53 5.26 -5.03
C ILE A 66 -1.32 6.06 -4.59
N ARG A 67 -1.14 6.21 -3.26
CA ARG A 67 -0.07 7.02 -2.69
C ARG A 67 1.17 6.20 -2.35
N ILE A 68 1.17 4.91 -2.65
CA ILE A 68 2.24 4.00 -2.29
C ILE A 68 2.70 3.22 -3.52
N PHE A 69 3.95 2.76 -3.48
CA PHE A 69 4.52 1.97 -4.56
C PHE A 69 5.43 0.89 -3.97
N PRO A 70 5.29 -0.37 -4.40
CA PRO A 70 6.10 -1.46 -3.86
C PRO A 70 7.49 -1.45 -4.50
N ASP A 71 8.47 -0.95 -3.79
CA ASP A 71 9.83 -0.80 -4.31
C ASP A 71 10.89 -1.62 -3.60
N LYS A 72 10.54 -2.31 -2.52
CA LYS A 72 11.48 -3.13 -1.78
C LYS A 72 11.39 -4.59 -2.22
N PRO A 73 12.47 -5.18 -2.76
CA PRO A 73 12.43 -6.58 -3.19
C PRO A 73 12.48 -7.52 -2.01
N ILE A 74 11.69 -8.57 -2.08
CA ILE A 74 11.68 -9.64 -1.09
C ILE A 74 12.10 -10.93 -1.77
N SER A 75 13.07 -11.60 -1.19
CA SER A 75 13.57 -12.87 -1.69
C SER A 75 12.99 -14.02 -0.88
N LYS A 76 12.73 -15.13 -1.57
CA LYS A 76 12.24 -16.34 -0.94
C LYS A 76 13.11 -17.50 -1.39
N LYS A 77 13.66 -18.25 -0.45
CA LYS A 77 14.45 -19.44 -0.77
C LYS A 77 13.54 -20.61 -1.10
N PRO A 78 13.83 -21.35 -2.18
CA PRO A 78 13.10 -22.59 -2.44
C PRO A 78 13.30 -23.60 -1.30
N ALA A 79 12.31 -24.45 -1.11
CA ALA A 79 12.37 -25.45 -0.03
C ALA A 79 13.55 -26.41 -0.17
N GLU A 80 14.00 -26.69 -1.38
CA GLU A 80 15.12 -27.59 -1.65
C GLU A 80 16.47 -26.95 -1.37
N VAL A 81 16.55 -25.63 -1.27
CA VAL A 81 17.82 -24.95 -1.05
C VAL A 81 18.11 -24.94 0.44
N ARG A 82 19.02 -25.79 0.85
CA ARG A 82 19.51 -25.83 2.20
C ARG A 82 20.81 -25.07 2.27
N MET A 83 20.99 -24.31 3.35
CA MET A 83 22.25 -23.64 3.58
C MET A 83 22.69 -22.85 2.34
N GLY A 84 21.75 -22.21 1.68
CA GLY A 84 22.02 -21.51 0.44
C GLY A 84 23.11 -20.47 0.60
N ASN A 85 23.97 -20.39 -0.39
CA ASN A 85 24.99 -19.37 -0.44
C ASN A 85 24.35 -18.10 -0.98
N GLY A 86 24.16 -17.15 -0.07
CA GLY A 86 23.58 -15.88 -0.43
C GLY A 86 22.05 -15.88 -0.45
N LYS A 87 21.51 -14.77 -0.86
CA LYS A 87 20.08 -14.49 -0.90
C LYS A 87 19.46 -15.09 -2.16
N GLY A 88 18.26 -15.62 -2.02
CA GLY A 88 17.50 -16.10 -3.17
C GLY A 88 17.16 -14.98 -4.15
N SER A 89 16.61 -15.31 -5.30
CA SER A 89 16.17 -14.33 -6.28
C SER A 89 15.01 -13.50 -5.74
N PRO A 90 14.90 -12.23 -6.12
CA PRO A 90 13.74 -11.43 -5.75
C PRO A 90 12.49 -12.04 -6.38
N GLU A 91 11.46 -12.32 -5.58
CA GLU A 91 10.21 -12.90 -6.08
C GLU A 91 9.09 -11.88 -6.18
N TYR A 92 9.12 -10.87 -5.33
CA TYR A 92 8.07 -9.85 -5.33
C TYR A 92 8.58 -8.59 -4.65
N PHE A 93 7.83 -7.52 -4.84
CA PHE A 93 8.16 -6.22 -4.25
C PHE A 93 7.11 -5.83 -3.24
N VAL A 94 7.54 -5.13 -2.20
CA VAL A 94 6.65 -4.63 -1.15
C VAL A 94 6.95 -3.17 -0.86
N MET A 95 5.97 -2.51 -0.25
CA MET A 95 6.13 -1.20 0.35
C MET A 95 6.08 -1.38 1.85
N GLU A 96 7.08 -0.88 2.57
CA GLU A 96 7.03 -0.87 4.02
C GLU A 96 6.16 0.29 4.48
N ILE A 97 5.16 -0.02 5.30
CA ILE A 97 4.20 0.96 5.76
C ILE A 97 4.40 1.20 7.25
N VAL A 98 4.49 2.47 7.61
CA VAL A 98 4.55 2.90 9.00
C VAL A 98 3.26 3.62 9.35
N PRO A 99 2.87 3.65 10.64
CA PRO A 99 1.64 4.34 11.03
C PRO A 99 1.62 5.80 10.58
N GLY A 100 0.47 6.25 10.12
CA GLY A 100 0.29 7.61 9.66
C GLY A 100 0.36 7.78 8.15
N LYS A 101 0.82 6.77 7.42
CA LYS A 101 0.95 6.86 5.95
C LYS A 101 -0.43 6.79 5.30
N VAL A 102 -0.72 7.74 4.40
CA VAL A 102 -1.92 7.70 3.56
C VAL A 102 -1.63 6.74 2.41
N LEU A 103 -2.47 5.73 2.27
CA LEU A 103 -2.29 4.67 1.28
C LEU A 103 -3.02 4.99 -0.02
N TYR A 104 -4.25 5.45 0.10
CA TYR A 104 -5.10 5.78 -1.05
C TYR A 104 -5.85 7.07 -0.77
N GLU A 105 -6.20 7.77 -1.83
CA GLU A 105 -7.08 8.95 -1.75
C GLU A 105 -8.19 8.80 -2.77
N MET A 106 -9.30 9.46 -2.50
CA MET A 106 -10.48 9.38 -3.34
C MET A 106 -11.20 10.72 -3.34
N ASP A 107 -11.76 11.10 -4.47
CA ASP A 107 -12.68 12.24 -4.53
C ASP A 107 -13.76 12.00 -5.58
N GLY A 108 -14.70 12.95 -5.66
CA GLY A 108 -15.79 12.85 -6.63
C GLY A 108 -16.90 11.91 -6.24
N VAL A 109 -16.94 11.46 -4.98
CA VAL A 109 -17.98 10.58 -4.45
C VAL A 109 -18.45 11.10 -3.11
N GLU A 110 -19.63 10.68 -2.69
CA GLU A 110 -20.14 11.03 -1.37
C GLU A 110 -19.35 10.33 -0.28
N GLU A 111 -19.33 10.93 0.90
CA GLU A 111 -18.56 10.39 2.02
C GLU A 111 -19.00 8.97 2.37
N SER A 112 -20.31 8.68 2.40
CA SER A 112 -20.79 7.34 2.73
C SER A 112 -20.28 6.30 1.73
N LEU A 113 -20.28 6.63 0.45
CA LEU A 113 -19.77 5.73 -0.58
C LEU A 113 -18.27 5.53 -0.46
N ALA A 114 -17.54 6.62 -0.16
CA ALA A 114 -16.10 6.54 0.05
C ALA A 114 -15.76 5.66 1.25
N ARG A 115 -16.51 5.80 2.35
CA ARG A 115 -16.29 4.95 3.53
C ARG A 115 -16.51 3.48 3.23
N GLU A 116 -17.56 3.16 2.48
CA GLU A 116 -17.83 1.78 2.09
C GLU A 116 -16.73 1.23 1.19
N ALA A 117 -16.30 2.02 0.20
CA ALA A 117 -15.24 1.60 -0.72
C ALA A 117 -13.93 1.34 0.02
N PHE A 118 -13.55 2.24 0.95
CA PHE A 118 -12.34 2.06 1.73
C PHE A 118 -12.44 0.89 2.70
N ALA A 119 -13.64 0.59 3.21
CA ALA A 119 -13.83 -0.59 4.06
C ALA A 119 -13.56 -1.88 3.26
N LEU A 120 -14.03 -1.93 2.02
CA LEU A 120 -13.75 -3.06 1.15
C LEU A 120 -12.27 -3.17 0.82
N ALA A 121 -11.62 -2.05 0.59
CA ALA A 121 -10.17 -2.02 0.35
C ALA A 121 -9.40 -2.50 1.58
N ALA A 122 -9.79 -2.01 2.76
CA ALA A 122 -9.12 -2.39 4.01
C ALA A 122 -9.15 -3.89 4.26
N ALA A 123 -10.23 -4.55 3.84
CA ALA A 123 -10.36 -6.01 3.99
C ALA A 123 -9.31 -6.77 3.17
N LYS A 124 -8.71 -6.14 2.16
CA LYS A 124 -7.67 -6.74 1.33
C LYS A 124 -6.26 -6.45 1.84
N LEU A 125 -6.14 -5.65 2.88
CA LEU A 125 -4.84 -5.22 3.41
C LEU A 125 -4.56 -5.90 4.74
N PRO A 126 -3.30 -6.24 5.02
CA PRO A 126 -2.93 -6.98 6.22
C PRO A 126 -2.71 -6.10 7.46
N LEU A 127 -2.91 -4.80 7.35
CA LEU A 127 -2.68 -3.88 8.45
C LEU A 127 -3.94 -3.08 8.76
N ARG A 128 -3.95 -2.45 9.93
CA ARG A 128 -5.08 -1.65 10.36
C ARG A 128 -5.04 -0.28 9.67
N THR A 129 -6.23 0.18 9.28
CA THR A 129 -6.38 1.44 8.56
C THR A 129 -7.50 2.26 9.18
N ALA A 130 -7.53 3.55 8.83
CA ALA A 130 -8.59 4.45 9.24
C ALA A 130 -8.99 5.34 8.07
N PHE A 131 -10.27 5.68 8.02
CA PHE A 131 -10.79 6.65 7.07
C PHE A 131 -10.42 8.06 7.56
N VAL A 132 -9.94 8.88 6.65
CA VAL A 132 -9.59 10.28 6.96
C VAL A 132 -10.14 11.19 5.89
N GLN A 133 -10.36 12.44 6.26
CA GLN A 133 -10.81 13.48 5.35
C GLN A 133 -9.74 14.55 5.22
N ARG A 134 -9.75 15.23 4.09
CA ARG A 134 -8.85 16.35 3.87
C ARG A 134 -9.20 17.48 4.83
N MET A 135 -8.18 17.98 5.50
CA MET A 135 -8.35 19.14 6.36
C MET A 135 -8.48 20.37 5.50
N ILE A 136 -9.58 21.11 5.70
CA ILE A 136 -9.82 22.38 5.04
C ILE A 136 -9.51 23.49 6.06
N GLY A 137 -8.55 24.28 5.74
CA GLY A 137 -8.25 25.35 6.70
C GLY A 137 -7.11 26.18 6.26
#